data_9d02ba1e9dac4592c02d75c9d98ab0dd
#
_entry.id   9d02ba1e9dac4592c02d75c9d98ab0dd
#
_cell.length_a   1.000
_cell.length_b   1.000
_cell.length_c   1.000
_cell.angle_alpha   90.00
_cell.angle_beta   90.00
_cell.angle_gamma   90.00
#
_symmetry.space_group_name_H-M   'P 1'
#
loop_
_entity.id
_entity.type
_entity.pdbx_description
1 polymer ?
#
loop_
_entity_poly.entity_id
_entity_poly.type
_entity_poly.pdbx_seq_one_letter_code
_entity_poly.pdbx_strand_id
1 'polypeptide(L)'
;LDAERTTLLRAMNLGVERWPVAAALEPHFPGVPKRLENDVRAAALGEARYGAAKGERLVVAIWVGTGIGGAVLLDGDLWLGRNRNAGEIGQSFIDLKKAGSFDGTLEGIGAKVGMTAFLRRRIERGEKTVVARAVLEKDGRLKGSEVRKALAAGDALVERALARSARAVGVTIATLWNVFSPDLFVLGGGIAEDVGEPYVEQVRAAAGRYAFF
;
A
#
# COMPACT_ATOMS: atom_id res chain seq x y z
N LEU A 1 -10.42 2.05 14.28
CA LEU A 1 -10.32 1.57 15.68
C LEU A 1 -10.83 2.63 16.62
N ASP A 2 -11.34 2.21 17.80
CA ASP A 2 -11.62 3.11 18.93
C ASP A 2 -10.33 3.65 19.57
N ALA A 3 -10.46 4.58 20.54
CA ALA A 3 -9.30 5.19 21.20
C ALA A 3 -8.52 4.18 22.04
N GLU A 4 -9.20 3.26 22.68
CA GLU A 4 -8.65 2.19 23.52
C GLU A 4 -8.03 1.04 22.70
N ARG A 5 -8.29 1.01 21.39
CA ARG A 5 -7.81 -0.03 20.47
C ARG A 5 -8.31 -1.43 20.86
N THR A 6 -9.57 -1.49 21.22
CA THR A 6 -10.27 -2.72 21.63
C THR A 6 -11.42 -3.06 20.69
N THR A 7 -11.94 -2.07 19.96
CA THR A 7 -13.09 -2.19 19.06
C THR A 7 -12.72 -1.79 17.64
N LEU A 8 -13.08 -2.61 16.68
CA LEU A 8 -13.03 -2.29 15.27
C LEU A 8 -14.27 -1.45 14.92
N LEU A 9 -14.09 -0.14 14.71
CA LEU A 9 -15.21 0.75 14.40
C LEU A 9 -15.76 0.52 13.00
N ARG A 10 -14.84 0.33 12.03
CA ARG A 10 -15.22 0.03 10.63
C ARG A 10 -14.07 -0.63 9.89
N ALA A 11 -14.38 -1.70 9.14
CA ALA A 11 -13.48 -2.32 8.19
C ALA A 11 -14.24 -2.63 6.90
N MET A 12 -14.06 -1.77 5.89
CA MET A 12 -14.78 -1.87 4.61
C MET A 12 -14.52 -3.18 3.89
N ASN A 13 -13.28 -3.65 3.94
CA ASN A 13 -12.83 -4.90 3.32
C ASN A 13 -13.37 -6.16 4.00
N LEU A 14 -13.79 -6.06 5.27
CA LEU A 14 -14.37 -7.16 6.04
C LEU A 14 -15.89 -7.07 6.16
N GLY A 15 -16.51 -5.96 5.72
CA GLY A 15 -17.93 -5.70 5.87
C GLY A 15 -18.37 -5.60 7.33
N VAL A 16 -17.48 -5.20 8.24
CA VAL A 16 -17.72 -5.19 9.68
C VAL A 16 -17.78 -3.77 10.20
N GLU A 17 -18.79 -3.51 11.04
CA GLU A 17 -18.94 -2.27 11.80
C GLU A 17 -19.12 -2.55 13.29
N ARG A 18 -18.45 -1.76 14.13
CA ARG A 18 -18.55 -1.78 15.60
C ARG A 18 -18.39 -3.17 16.24
N TRP A 19 -17.34 -3.88 15.87
CA TRP A 19 -17.04 -5.17 16.46
C TRP A 19 -16.09 -5.04 17.66
N PRO A 20 -16.54 -5.41 18.90
CA PRO A 20 -15.73 -5.35 20.10
C PRO A 20 -14.77 -6.56 20.16
N VAL A 21 -13.72 -6.52 19.36
CA VAL A 21 -12.80 -7.65 19.13
C VAL A 21 -12.12 -8.11 20.41
N ALA A 22 -11.67 -7.18 21.26
CA ALA A 22 -11.03 -7.53 22.53
C ALA A 22 -11.98 -8.33 23.45
N ALA A 23 -13.24 -7.89 23.55
CA ALA A 23 -14.25 -8.61 24.34
C ALA A 23 -14.60 -9.98 23.73
N ALA A 24 -14.68 -10.07 22.39
CA ALA A 24 -14.91 -11.35 21.72
C ALA A 24 -13.78 -12.34 21.90
N LEU A 25 -12.55 -11.88 22.09
CA LEU A 25 -11.39 -12.73 22.36
C LEU A 25 -11.20 -13.07 23.85
N GLU A 26 -11.88 -12.39 24.78
CA GLU A 26 -11.71 -12.62 26.21
C GLU A 26 -11.98 -14.06 26.65
N PRO A 27 -13.04 -14.75 26.16
CA PRO A 27 -13.28 -16.16 26.55
C PRO A 27 -12.19 -17.13 26.08
N HIS A 28 -11.44 -16.78 25.02
CA HIS A 28 -10.39 -17.63 24.45
C HIS A 28 -9.01 -17.31 25.04
N PHE A 29 -8.81 -16.08 25.52
CA PHE A 29 -7.55 -15.59 26.09
C PHE A 29 -7.83 -14.78 27.37
N PRO A 30 -8.31 -15.40 28.44
CA PRO A 30 -8.69 -14.69 29.65
C PRO A 30 -7.48 -14.02 30.31
N GLY A 31 -7.65 -12.74 30.71
CA GLY A 31 -6.64 -11.97 31.40
C GLY A 31 -5.43 -11.53 30.56
N VAL A 32 -5.38 -11.91 29.27
CA VAL A 32 -4.32 -11.45 28.36
C VAL A 32 -4.68 -10.07 27.81
N PRO A 33 -3.81 -9.05 27.92
CA PRO A 33 -4.03 -7.74 27.34
C PRO A 33 -4.19 -7.84 25.82
N LYS A 34 -5.25 -7.24 25.27
CA LYS A 34 -5.58 -7.25 23.84
C LYS A 34 -5.58 -5.85 23.30
N ARG A 35 -4.84 -5.63 22.20
CA ARG A 35 -4.83 -4.37 21.47
C ARG A 35 -4.92 -4.61 19.98
N LEU A 36 -5.77 -3.85 19.30
CA LEU A 36 -5.89 -3.85 17.86
C LEU A 36 -4.95 -2.82 17.24
N GLU A 37 -4.35 -3.17 16.12
CA GLU A 37 -3.67 -2.23 15.26
C GLU A 37 -4.01 -2.53 13.80
N ASN A 38 -3.85 -1.52 12.93
CA ASN A 38 -3.86 -1.73 11.50
C ASN A 38 -2.63 -2.59 11.11
N ASP A 39 -2.81 -3.49 10.14
CA ASP A 39 -1.79 -4.45 9.68
C ASP A 39 -0.52 -3.76 9.17
N VAL A 40 -0.67 -2.70 8.37
CA VAL A 40 0.46 -1.92 7.85
C VAL A 40 1.20 -1.19 8.97
N ARG A 41 0.48 -0.64 9.94
CA ARG A 41 1.09 0.01 11.12
C ARG A 41 1.81 -0.99 12.01
N ALA A 42 1.24 -2.18 12.18
CA ALA A 42 1.90 -3.26 12.92
C ALA A 42 3.18 -3.71 12.20
N ALA A 43 3.14 -3.84 10.87
CA ALA A 43 4.33 -4.16 10.07
C ALA A 43 5.40 -3.06 10.20
N ALA A 44 5.01 -1.78 10.13
CA ALA A 44 5.94 -0.66 10.30
C ALA A 44 6.62 -0.66 11.68
N LEU A 45 5.88 -0.98 12.75
CA LEU A 45 6.47 -1.17 14.08
C LEU A 45 7.46 -2.34 14.11
N GLY A 46 7.16 -3.42 13.38
CA GLY A 46 8.07 -4.54 13.20
C GLY A 46 9.38 -4.10 12.56
N GLU A 47 9.32 -3.29 11.50
CA GLU A 47 10.50 -2.73 10.85
C GLU A 47 11.31 -1.81 11.78
N ALA A 48 10.64 -0.99 12.59
CA ALA A 48 11.31 -0.13 13.57
C ALA A 48 12.01 -0.91 14.70
N ARG A 49 11.47 -2.06 15.09
CA ARG A 49 12.03 -2.85 16.20
C ARG A 49 13.08 -3.86 15.74
N TYR A 50 12.89 -4.47 14.58
CA TYR A 50 13.64 -5.66 14.16
C TYR A 50 14.13 -5.60 12.71
N GLY A 51 13.66 -4.64 11.89
CA GLY A 51 13.91 -4.58 10.46
C GLY A 51 14.74 -3.38 10.02
N ALA A 52 14.48 -2.94 8.80
CA ALA A 52 15.23 -1.91 8.10
C ALA A 52 15.15 -0.52 8.74
N ALA A 53 14.09 -0.24 9.51
CA ALA A 53 13.87 1.07 10.13
C ALA A 53 14.44 1.18 11.56
N LYS A 54 15.21 0.17 12.00
CA LYS A 54 15.77 0.15 13.35
C LYS A 54 16.83 1.24 13.53
N GLY A 55 16.58 2.14 14.47
CA GLY A 55 17.50 3.23 14.82
C GLY A 55 17.28 4.51 14.00
N GLU A 56 16.45 4.46 12.98
CA GLU A 56 16.08 5.64 12.20
C GLU A 56 15.05 6.49 12.95
N ARG A 57 15.17 7.81 12.83
CA ARG A 57 14.35 8.75 13.58
C ARG A 57 12.99 8.99 12.93
N LEU A 58 12.99 9.42 11.67
CA LEU A 58 11.78 9.68 10.89
C LEU A 58 11.72 8.71 9.72
N VAL A 59 10.76 7.81 9.76
CA VAL A 59 10.57 6.80 8.74
C VAL A 59 9.17 6.90 8.13
N VAL A 60 9.12 6.82 6.82
CA VAL A 60 7.85 6.66 6.09
C VAL A 60 7.81 5.28 5.49
N ALA A 61 6.83 4.49 5.89
CA ALA A 61 6.64 3.13 5.42
C ALA A 61 5.44 3.05 4.47
N ILE A 62 5.59 2.37 3.33
CA ILE A 62 4.58 2.22 2.28
C ILE A 62 4.48 0.75 1.89
N TRP A 63 3.31 0.16 2.03
CA TRP A 63 3.02 -1.21 1.62
C TRP A 63 2.14 -1.24 0.38
N VAL A 64 2.69 -1.77 -0.72
CA VAL A 64 2.00 -1.87 -2.02
C VAL A 64 1.54 -3.31 -2.23
N GLY A 65 0.25 -3.52 -2.01
CA GLY A 65 -0.41 -4.83 -2.08
C GLY A 65 -1.70 -4.79 -2.88
N THR A 66 -2.75 -5.43 -2.37
CA THR A 66 -4.13 -5.30 -2.91
C THR A 66 -4.57 -3.85 -2.90
N GLY A 67 -4.32 -3.15 -1.79
CA GLY A 67 -4.38 -1.70 -1.63
C GLY A 67 -3.00 -1.11 -1.43
N ILE A 68 -2.95 0.17 -1.04
CA ILE A 68 -1.73 0.84 -0.56
C ILE A 68 -1.99 1.39 0.83
N GLY A 69 -1.29 0.84 1.81
CA GLY A 69 -1.25 1.38 3.16
C GLY A 69 0.07 2.08 3.44
N GLY A 70 0.07 2.90 4.48
CA GLY A 70 1.28 3.56 4.93
C GLY A 70 1.29 3.77 6.44
N ALA A 71 2.47 4.09 6.94
CA ALA A 71 2.69 4.51 8.31
C ALA A 71 3.83 5.53 8.37
N VAL A 72 3.76 6.40 9.35
CA VAL A 72 4.86 7.30 9.71
C VAL A 72 5.33 6.92 11.10
N LEU A 73 6.64 6.76 11.24
CA LEU A 73 7.30 6.47 12.51
C LEU A 73 8.17 7.67 12.88
N LEU A 74 8.11 8.06 14.14
CA LEU A 74 8.98 9.06 14.71
C LEU A 74 9.59 8.50 16.01
N ASP A 75 10.92 8.52 16.06
CA ASP A 75 11.69 7.95 17.19
C ASP A 75 11.31 6.48 17.51
N GLY A 76 10.99 5.69 16.48
CA GLY A 76 10.61 4.28 16.57
C GLY A 76 9.15 4.00 16.94
N ASP A 77 8.32 5.03 17.15
CA ASP A 77 6.90 4.91 17.46
C ASP A 77 6.01 5.45 16.35
N LEU A 78 4.77 4.95 16.26
CA LEU A 78 3.80 5.41 15.27
C LEU A 78 3.40 6.87 15.51
N TRP A 79 3.62 7.71 14.51
CA TRP A 79 3.06 9.05 14.49
C TRP A 79 1.65 9.00 13.91
N LEU A 80 0.66 9.04 14.77
CA LEU A 80 -0.74 8.86 14.37
C LEU A 80 -1.46 10.18 14.04
N GLY A 81 -0.89 11.31 14.42
CA GLY A 81 -1.57 12.61 14.32
C GLY A 81 -2.78 12.71 15.27
N ARG A 82 -3.41 13.87 15.29
CA ARG A 82 -4.54 14.17 16.21
C ARG A 82 -5.72 13.20 16.04
N ASN A 83 -6.08 12.91 14.80
CA ASN A 83 -7.23 12.06 14.45
C ASN A 83 -6.87 10.60 14.21
N ARG A 84 -5.62 10.22 14.50
CA ARG A 84 -5.08 8.87 14.30
C ARG A 84 -5.13 8.37 12.85
N ASN A 85 -5.14 9.30 11.87
CA ASN A 85 -5.18 9.00 10.44
C ASN A 85 -3.86 9.31 9.72
N ALA A 86 -2.81 9.72 10.44
CA ALA A 86 -1.52 9.94 9.81
C ALA A 86 -1.00 8.62 9.23
N GLY A 87 -0.39 8.70 8.05
CA GLY A 87 0.09 7.52 7.33
C GLY A 87 -0.92 6.89 6.36
N GLU A 88 -2.13 7.40 6.24
CA GLU A 88 -3.10 6.94 5.20
C GLU A 88 -2.68 7.43 3.80
N ILE A 89 -1.44 7.08 3.42
CA ILE A 89 -0.74 7.57 2.21
C ILE A 89 -1.47 7.14 0.94
N GLY A 90 -2.06 5.93 0.93
CA GLY A 90 -2.82 5.40 -0.19
C GLY A 90 -4.01 6.26 -0.61
N GLN A 91 -4.55 7.06 0.32
CA GLN A 91 -5.68 7.95 0.07
C GLN A 91 -5.27 9.32 -0.49
N SER A 92 -3.96 9.58 -0.65
CA SER A 92 -3.47 10.82 -1.24
C SER A 92 -3.87 10.92 -2.71
N PHE A 93 -4.43 12.07 -3.12
CA PHE A 93 -4.74 12.33 -4.53
C PHE A 93 -3.47 12.68 -5.29
N ILE A 94 -3.19 11.93 -6.36
CA ILE A 94 -2.03 12.13 -7.25
C ILE A 94 -2.46 12.42 -8.70
N ASP A 95 -3.73 12.23 -9.05
CA ASP A 95 -4.32 12.68 -10.30
C ASP A 95 -5.38 13.75 -10.03
N LEU A 96 -5.01 15.02 -10.20
CA LEU A 96 -5.89 16.16 -9.93
C LEU A 96 -7.13 16.19 -10.82
N LYS A 97 -7.08 15.60 -12.01
CA LYS A 97 -8.25 15.49 -12.91
C LYS A 97 -9.32 14.56 -12.35
N LYS A 98 -8.94 13.70 -11.40
CA LYS A 98 -9.80 12.72 -10.75
C LYS A 98 -9.88 12.94 -9.23
N ALA A 99 -9.56 14.15 -8.76
CA ALA A 99 -9.67 14.49 -7.35
C ALA A 99 -11.10 14.27 -6.86
N GLY A 100 -11.24 13.69 -5.68
CA GLY A 100 -12.54 13.30 -5.12
C GLY A 100 -13.04 11.90 -5.55
N SER A 101 -12.33 11.21 -6.44
CA SER A 101 -12.63 9.84 -6.87
C SER A 101 -11.50 8.90 -6.43
N PHE A 102 -11.84 7.65 -6.08
CA PHE A 102 -10.86 6.61 -5.76
C PHE A 102 -9.81 6.43 -6.88
N ASP A 103 -10.23 6.54 -8.14
CA ASP A 103 -9.34 6.43 -9.30
C ASP A 103 -8.26 7.53 -9.40
N GLY A 104 -8.39 8.61 -8.62
CA GLY A 104 -7.39 9.67 -8.51
C GLY A 104 -6.42 9.51 -7.35
N THR A 105 -6.68 8.55 -6.45
CA THR A 105 -5.81 8.29 -5.29
C THR A 105 -4.56 7.47 -5.67
N LEU A 106 -3.55 7.52 -4.82
CA LEU A 106 -2.37 6.66 -4.96
C LEU A 106 -2.78 5.18 -5.01
N GLU A 107 -3.68 4.75 -4.12
CA GLU A 107 -4.18 3.37 -4.09
C GLU A 107 -4.92 3.00 -5.36
N GLY A 108 -5.85 3.84 -5.84
CA GLY A 108 -6.60 3.62 -7.07
C GLY A 108 -5.74 3.60 -8.35
N ILE A 109 -4.49 4.08 -8.26
CA ILE A 109 -3.56 4.09 -9.39
C ILE A 109 -2.47 3.03 -9.23
N GLY A 110 -1.87 2.94 -8.04
CA GLY A 110 -0.63 2.20 -7.78
C GLY A 110 -0.83 0.81 -7.20
N ALA A 111 -1.95 0.52 -6.52
CA ALA A 111 -2.23 -0.78 -5.96
C ALA A 111 -2.60 -1.84 -7.01
N LYS A 112 -2.64 -3.13 -6.62
CA LYS A 112 -3.14 -4.21 -7.50
C LYS A 112 -4.55 -3.93 -8.01
N VAL A 113 -5.42 -3.32 -7.21
CA VAL A 113 -6.77 -2.92 -7.64
C VAL A 113 -6.71 -1.90 -8.78
N GLY A 114 -5.84 -0.90 -8.68
CA GLY A 114 -5.62 0.10 -9.73
C GLY A 114 -4.99 -0.49 -11.00
N MET A 115 -4.00 -1.38 -10.83
CA MET A 115 -3.38 -2.12 -11.94
C MET A 115 -4.42 -2.99 -12.66
N THR A 116 -5.25 -3.72 -11.92
CA THR A 116 -6.33 -4.56 -12.46
C THR A 116 -7.32 -3.72 -13.28
N ALA A 117 -7.75 -2.58 -12.74
CA ALA A 117 -8.65 -1.67 -13.43
C ALA A 117 -8.02 -1.08 -14.72
N PHE A 118 -6.72 -0.76 -14.69
CA PHE A 118 -5.98 -0.33 -15.88
C PHE A 118 -5.93 -1.45 -16.93
N LEU A 119 -5.53 -2.66 -16.55
CA LEU A 119 -5.44 -3.82 -17.45
C LEU A 119 -6.81 -4.13 -18.07
N ARG A 120 -7.88 -4.16 -17.28
CA ARG A 120 -9.25 -4.40 -17.75
C ARG A 120 -9.64 -3.43 -18.87
N ARG A 121 -9.46 -2.13 -18.66
CA ARG A 121 -9.76 -1.11 -19.66
C ARG A 121 -8.96 -1.26 -20.96
N ARG A 122 -7.74 -1.78 -20.89
CA ARG A 122 -6.88 -2.01 -22.06
C ARG A 122 -7.29 -3.28 -22.82
N ILE A 123 -7.64 -4.35 -22.09
CA ILE A 123 -8.16 -5.60 -22.66
C ILE A 123 -9.49 -5.35 -23.39
N GLU A 124 -10.41 -4.57 -22.78
CA GLU A 124 -11.67 -4.16 -23.41
C GLU A 124 -11.48 -3.36 -24.71
N ARG A 125 -10.33 -2.73 -24.88
CA ARG A 125 -9.91 -2.05 -26.12
C ARG A 125 -9.16 -2.94 -27.11
N GLY A 126 -9.09 -4.24 -26.84
CA GLY A 126 -8.47 -5.24 -27.70
C GLY A 126 -6.98 -5.50 -27.48
N GLU A 127 -6.37 -4.92 -26.44
CA GLU A 127 -4.97 -5.24 -26.12
C GLU A 127 -4.83 -6.65 -25.52
N LYS A 128 -3.81 -7.38 -25.95
CA LYS A 128 -3.57 -8.75 -25.50
C LYS A 128 -2.66 -8.78 -24.30
N THR A 129 -2.91 -9.71 -23.37
CA THR A 129 -2.09 -9.99 -22.20
C THR A 129 -2.32 -11.44 -21.75
N VAL A 130 -1.30 -12.05 -21.15
CA VAL A 130 -1.40 -13.41 -20.61
C VAL A 130 -2.28 -13.47 -19.35
N VAL A 131 -2.51 -12.32 -18.67
CA VAL A 131 -3.35 -12.24 -17.47
C VAL A 131 -4.81 -11.88 -17.78
N ALA A 132 -5.22 -11.85 -19.05
CA ALA A 132 -6.58 -11.44 -19.44
C ALA A 132 -7.68 -12.20 -18.69
N ARG A 133 -7.54 -13.53 -18.58
CA ARG A 133 -8.51 -14.36 -17.86
C ARG A 133 -8.64 -13.94 -16.41
N ALA A 134 -7.52 -13.83 -15.67
CA ALA A 134 -7.50 -13.45 -14.26
C ALA A 134 -8.10 -12.04 -14.02
N VAL A 135 -7.88 -11.11 -14.95
CA VAL A 135 -8.38 -9.74 -14.86
C VAL A 135 -9.90 -9.65 -15.17
N LEU A 136 -10.40 -10.48 -16.08
CA LEU A 136 -11.79 -10.43 -16.53
C LEU A 136 -12.75 -11.30 -15.72
N GLU A 137 -12.24 -12.26 -14.94
CA GLU A 137 -13.08 -13.07 -14.05
C GLU A 137 -13.83 -12.19 -13.02
N LYS A 138 -14.96 -12.69 -12.53
CA LYS A 138 -15.93 -11.92 -11.72
C LYS A 138 -15.31 -11.29 -10.45
N ASP A 139 -14.35 -11.97 -9.85
CA ASP A 139 -13.63 -11.48 -8.67
C ASP A 139 -12.28 -10.81 -9.00
N GLY A 140 -11.95 -10.67 -10.28
CA GLY A 140 -10.79 -10.12 -10.95
C GLY A 140 -9.66 -9.60 -10.04
N ARG A 141 -9.06 -10.49 -9.25
CA ARG A 141 -7.96 -10.17 -8.35
C ARG A 141 -6.66 -10.62 -8.96
N LEU A 142 -5.91 -9.69 -9.48
CA LEU A 142 -4.55 -9.97 -9.98
C LEU A 142 -3.65 -10.40 -8.80
N LYS A 143 -3.14 -11.63 -8.85
CA LYS A 143 -2.18 -12.13 -7.86
C LYS A 143 -0.76 -11.68 -8.23
N GLY A 144 0.08 -11.44 -7.24
CA GLY A 144 1.48 -11.06 -7.51
C GLY A 144 2.25 -12.13 -8.28
N SER A 145 1.98 -13.41 -8.02
CA SER A 145 2.56 -14.53 -8.80
C SER A 145 2.17 -14.49 -10.29
N GLU A 146 1.00 -13.96 -10.64
CA GLU A 146 0.57 -13.78 -12.03
C GLU A 146 1.29 -12.60 -12.68
N VAL A 147 1.47 -11.50 -11.93
CA VAL A 147 2.30 -10.38 -12.36
C VAL A 147 3.72 -10.85 -12.66
N ARG A 148 4.35 -11.57 -11.74
CA ARG A 148 5.72 -12.10 -11.92
C ARG A 148 5.82 -13.01 -13.14
N LYS A 149 4.87 -13.94 -13.33
CA LYS A 149 4.85 -14.84 -14.51
C LYS A 149 4.67 -14.05 -15.81
N ALA A 150 3.81 -13.05 -15.83
CA ALA A 150 3.58 -12.21 -17.01
C ALA A 150 4.83 -11.40 -17.37
N LEU A 151 5.51 -10.82 -16.37
CA LEU A 151 6.78 -10.12 -16.58
C LEU A 151 7.87 -11.05 -17.12
N ALA A 152 7.98 -12.26 -16.58
CA ALA A 152 8.92 -13.27 -17.10
C ALA A 152 8.60 -13.70 -18.53
N ALA A 153 7.34 -13.58 -18.97
CA ALA A 153 6.91 -13.84 -20.34
C ALA A 153 7.03 -12.62 -21.26
N GLY A 154 7.55 -11.49 -20.78
CA GLY A 154 7.68 -10.24 -21.58
C GLY A 154 6.33 -9.58 -21.91
N ASP A 155 5.33 -9.67 -21.04
CA ASP A 155 4.01 -9.08 -21.25
C ASP A 155 4.06 -7.56 -21.13
N ALA A 156 4.14 -6.88 -22.25
CA ALA A 156 4.27 -5.44 -22.35
C ALA A 156 3.10 -4.67 -21.70
N LEU A 157 1.89 -5.26 -21.62
CA LEU A 157 0.76 -4.60 -20.97
C LEU A 157 0.90 -4.64 -19.44
N VAL A 158 1.38 -5.75 -18.89
CA VAL A 158 1.67 -5.89 -17.46
C VAL A 158 2.86 -5.03 -17.07
N GLU A 159 3.90 -4.96 -17.91
CA GLU A 159 5.04 -4.04 -17.69
C GLU A 159 4.58 -2.58 -17.60
N ARG A 160 3.70 -2.13 -18.48
CA ARG A 160 3.12 -0.78 -18.41
C ARG A 160 2.28 -0.54 -17.17
N ALA A 161 1.51 -1.55 -16.73
CA ALA A 161 0.74 -1.47 -15.50
C ALA A 161 1.66 -1.31 -14.28
N LEU A 162 2.74 -2.10 -14.24
CA LEU A 162 3.74 -2.04 -13.17
C LEU A 162 4.49 -0.70 -13.15
N ALA A 163 4.95 -0.23 -14.32
CA ALA A 163 5.63 1.06 -14.44
C ALA A 163 4.73 2.24 -14.01
N ARG A 164 3.42 2.14 -14.29
CA ARG A 164 2.44 3.13 -13.81
C ARG A 164 2.31 3.11 -12.30
N SER A 165 2.28 1.93 -11.68
CA SER A 165 2.29 1.76 -10.23
C SER A 165 3.56 2.34 -9.61
N ALA A 166 4.72 1.94 -10.12
CA ALA A 166 6.01 2.41 -9.63
C ALA A 166 6.17 3.93 -9.74
N ARG A 167 5.70 4.52 -10.85
CA ARG A 167 5.70 5.98 -11.01
C ARG A 167 4.81 6.67 -9.99
N ALA A 168 3.62 6.14 -9.73
CA ALA A 168 2.69 6.71 -8.75
C ALA A 168 3.29 6.71 -7.33
N VAL A 169 3.87 5.58 -6.93
CA VAL A 169 4.55 5.44 -5.63
C VAL A 169 5.77 6.35 -5.57
N GLY A 170 6.60 6.40 -6.62
CA GLY A 170 7.79 7.24 -6.66
C GLY A 170 7.47 8.74 -6.57
N VAL A 171 6.44 9.22 -7.27
CA VAL A 171 5.96 10.62 -7.15
C VAL A 171 5.51 10.92 -5.72
N THR A 172 4.81 9.97 -5.08
CA THR A 172 4.39 10.13 -3.68
C THR A 172 5.58 10.17 -2.74
N ILE A 173 6.58 9.30 -2.92
CA ILE A 173 7.84 9.33 -2.15
C ILE A 173 8.53 10.68 -2.30
N ALA A 174 8.66 11.19 -3.52
CA ALA A 174 9.27 12.51 -3.77
C ALA A 174 8.49 13.64 -3.06
N THR A 175 7.16 13.58 -3.08
CA THR A 175 6.32 14.55 -2.36
C THR A 175 6.56 14.50 -0.85
N LEU A 176 6.57 13.30 -0.28
CA LEU A 176 6.81 13.10 1.15
C LEU A 176 8.25 13.45 1.54
N TRP A 177 9.21 13.19 0.66
CA TRP A 177 10.58 13.65 0.81
C TRP A 177 10.65 15.17 0.92
N ASN A 178 10.04 15.87 -0.02
CA ASN A 178 10.06 17.34 -0.06
C ASN A 178 9.35 18.00 1.13
N VAL A 179 8.38 17.28 1.75
CA VAL A 179 7.60 17.80 2.90
C VAL A 179 8.23 17.46 4.24
N PHE A 180 8.75 16.25 4.40
CA PHE A 180 9.18 15.71 5.70
C PHE A 180 10.68 15.47 5.80
N SER A 181 11.37 15.30 4.66
CA SER A 181 12.79 14.90 4.62
C SER A 181 13.10 13.73 5.58
N PRO A 182 12.43 12.58 5.42
CA PRO A 182 12.63 11.47 6.33
C PRO A 182 14.01 10.82 6.15
N ASP A 183 14.50 10.16 7.20
CA ASP A 183 15.76 9.43 7.17
C ASP A 183 15.66 8.19 6.27
N LEU A 184 14.48 7.55 6.24
CA LEU A 184 14.26 6.31 5.52
C LEU A 184 12.85 6.20 4.95
N PHE A 185 12.74 5.68 3.72
CA PHE A 185 11.51 5.09 3.20
C PHE A 185 11.61 3.57 3.23
N VAL A 186 10.63 2.91 3.86
CA VAL A 186 10.46 1.45 3.79
C VAL A 186 9.39 1.14 2.76
N LEU A 187 9.74 0.35 1.75
CA LEU A 187 8.81 -0.12 0.72
C LEU A 187 8.61 -1.63 0.88
N GLY A 188 7.37 -2.02 1.16
CA GLY A 188 6.99 -3.42 1.34
C GLY A 188 5.70 -3.79 0.61
N GLY A 189 5.17 -4.96 0.96
CA GLY A 189 3.92 -5.49 0.43
C GLY A 189 4.06 -6.34 -0.82
N GLY A 190 2.99 -7.04 -1.14
CA GLY A 190 3.05 -8.15 -2.10
C GLY A 190 3.49 -7.80 -3.52
N ILE A 191 3.42 -6.53 -3.97
CA ILE A 191 4.02 -6.16 -5.27
C ILE A 191 5.55 -6.06 -5.14
N ALA A 192 6.03 -5.41 -4.08
CA ALA A 192 7.47 -5.27 -3.85
C ALA A 192 8.13 -6.65 -3.60
N GLU A 193 7.45 -7.54 -2.86
CA GLU A 193 7.93 -8.89 -2.59
C GLU A 193 7.89 -9.80 -3.82
N ASP A 194 6.80 -9.78 -4.59
CA ASP A 194 6.60 -10.67 -5.75
C ASP A 194 7.48 -10.29 -6.95
N VAL A 195 7.71 -8.98 -7.17
CA VAL A 195 8.50 -8.47 -8.31
C VAL A 195 9.95 -8.21 -7.88
N GLY A 196 10.17 -7.82 -6.64
CA GLY A 196 11.50 -7.58 -6.08
C GLY A 196 12.18 -6.31 -6.58
N GLU A 197 13.51 -6.35 -6.63
CA GLU A 197 14.36 -5.21 -6.98
C GLU A 197 13.96 -4.47 -8.27
N PRO A 198 13.51 -5.13 -9.34
CA PRO A 198 13.07 -4.41 -10.55
C PRO A 198 11.93 -3.42 -10.32
N TYR A 199 11.04 -3.69 -9.36
CA TYR A 199 9.99 -2.74 -8.98
C TYR A 199 10.53 -1.60 -8.13
N VAL A 200 11.36 -1.94 -7.14
CA VAL A 200 12.00 -0.96 -6.24
C VAL A 200 12.84 0.05 -7.03
N GLU A 201 13.63 -0.42 -8.01
CA GLU A 201 14.42 0.45 -8.89
C GLU A 201 13.56 1.41 -9.71
N GLN A 202 12.43 0.94 -10.25
CA GLN A 202 11.49 1.82 -10.96
C GLN A 202 10.89 2.88 -10.05
N VAL A 203 10.55 2.50 -8.81
CA VAL A 203 10.06 3.46 -7.79
C VAL A 203 11.14 4.48 -7.45
N ARG A 204 12.38 4.02 -7.19
CA ARG A 204 13.54 4.87 -6.89
C ARG A 204 13.84 5.85 -8.02
N ALA A 205 13.87 5.36 -9.25
CA ALA A 205 14.08 6.21 -10.43
C ALA A 205 12.97 7.25 -10.61
N ALA A 206 11.71 6.88 -10.32
CA ALA A 206 10.60 7.82 -10.37
C ALA A 206 10.68 8.87 -9.25
N ALA A 207 11.05 8.46 -8.02
CA ALA A 207 11.23 9.38 -6.91
C ALA A 207 12.35 10.39 -7.19
N GLY A 208 13.51 9.93 -7.64
CA GLY A 208 14.66 10.77 -7.93
C GLY A 208 14.46 11.83 -9.02
N ARG A 209 13.42 11.67 -9.86
CA ARG A 209 13.08 12.69 -10.87
C ARG A 209 12.36 13.91 -10.30
N TYR A 210 11.74 13.80 -9.14
CA TYR A 210 10.85 14.81 -8.58
C TYR A 210 11.24 15.23 -7.16
N ALA A 211 12.13 14.50 -6.50
CA ALA A 211 12.68 14.92 -5.22
C ALA A 211 13.61 16.13 -5.42
N PHE A 212 13.47 17.11 -4.55
CA PHE A 212 14.34 18.26 -4.49
C PHE A 212 15.53 17.93 -3.58
N PHE A 213 16.75 18.01 -4.11
CA PHE A 213 18.00 17.76 -3.39
C PHE A 213 18.81 19.04 -3.27
#